data_c0909906b343ee25c78bc9486bc480ed
#
_entry.id   c0909906b343ee25c78bc9486bc480ed
#
_cell.length_a   1.000
_cell.length_b   1.000
_cell.length_c   1.000
_cell.angle_alpha   90.00
_cell.angle_beta   90.00
_cell.angle_gamma   90.00
#
_symmetry.space_group_name_H-M   'P 1'
#
loop_
_entity.id
_entity.type
_entity.pdbx_description
1 polymer ?
#
loop_
_entity_poly.entity_id
_entity_poly.type
_entity_poly.pdbx_seq_one_letter_code
_entity_poly.pdbx_strand_id
1 'polypeptide(L)' 'MVLSPKKLVHSKWTAINPQNREKHFMVVRLVQDEIDPQIVTEVTLEAVFSKRHQTLHWRDLSNKTIWKTGGH' A
#
# COMPACT_ATOMS: atom_id res chain seq x y z
N MET A 1 10.36 13.56 -3.19
CA MET A 1 9.34 13.02 -4.12
C MET A 1 8.02 12.92 -3.38
N VAL A 2 6.95 13.37 -4.01
CA VAL A 2 5.62 13.36 -3.41
C VAL A 2 4.85 12.14 -3.91
N LEU A 3 4.26 11.38 -2.98
CA LEU A 3 3.39 10.28 -3.37
C LEU A 3 2.10 10.83 -3.95
N SER A 4 1.69 10.27 -5.07
CA SER A 4 0.40 10.57 -5.66
C SER A 4 -0.52 9.38 -5.39
N PRO A 5 -1.56 9.54 -4.55
CA PRO A 5 -2.38 8.40 -4.19
C PRO A 5 -3.02 7.70 -5.38
N LYS A 6 -3.40 8.45 -6.41
CA LYS A 6 -4.02 7.85 -7.59
C LYS A 6 -3.05 6.99 -8.41
N LYS A 7 -1.76 7.21 -8.24
CA LYS A 7 -0.73 6.43 -8.95
C LYS A 7 -0.22 5.25 -8.14
N LEU A 8 -0.74 5.04 -6.94
CA LEU A 8 -0.28 3.97 -6.08
C LEU A 8 -0.76 2.58 -6.50
N VAL A 9 -1.86 2.51 -7.26
CA VAL A 9 -2.36 1.21 -7.70
C VAL A 9 -1.29 0.48 -8.51
N HIS A 10 -1.09 -0.79 -8.19
CA HIS A 10 -0.07 -1.68 -8.76
C HIS A 10 1.36 -1.33 -8.33
N SER A 11 1.55 -0.37 -7.43
CA SER A 11 2.88 -0.10 -6.88
C SER A 11 3.30 -1.22 -5.92
N LYS A 12 4.60 -1.46 -5.86
CA LYS A 12 5.17 -2.55 -5.04
C LYS A 12 5.85 -1.97 -3.82
N TRP A 13 5.70 -2.66 -2.70
CA TRP A 13 6.22 -2.23 -1.41
C TRP A 13 6.84 -3.39 -0.67
N THR A 14 7.82 -3.08 0.18
CA THR A 14 8.48 -4.08 1.00
C THR A 14 8.36 -3.66 2.45
N ALA A 15 7.89 -4.58 3.30
CA ALA A 15 7.82 -4.35 4.73
C ALA A 15 9.23 -4.45 5.32
N ILE A 16 9.62 -3.43 6.10
CA ILE A 16 10.96 -3.40 6.72
C ILE A 16 11.07 -4.44 7.83
N ASN A 17 9.99 -4.61 8.61
CA ASN A 17 9.91 -5.65 9.63
C ASN A 17 8.80 -6.62 9.28
N PRO A 18 9.04 -7.54 8.34
CA PRO A 18 7.97 -8.43 7.87
C PRO A 18 7.50 -9.39 8.96
N GLN A 19 6.20 -9.66 8.96
CA GLN A 19 5.58 -10.62 9.85
C GLN A 19 4.90 -11.69 9.00
N ASN A 20 4.77 -12.89 9.54
CA ASN A 20 4.09 -13.99 8.85
C ASN A 20 4.69 -14.28 7.47
N ARG A 21 5.98 -14.01 7.29
CA ARG A 21 6.69 -14.15 6.01
C ARG A 21 6.13 -13.22 4.91
N GLU A 22 5.33 -12.26 5.28
CA GLU A 22 4.75 -11.30 4.34
C GLU A 22 5.65 -10.10 4.22
N LYS A 23 6.59 -10.17 3.30
CA LYS A 23 7.58 -9.11 3.10
C LYS A 23 7.22 -8.20 1.94
N HIS A 24 6.77 -8.77 0.82
CA HIS A 24 6.49 -8.02 -0.40
C HIS A 24 4.99 -7.86 -0.59
N PHE A 25 4.58 -6.65 -0.93
CA PHE A 25 3.19 -6.29 -1.10
C PHE A 25 2.99 -5.50 -2.37
N MET A 26 1.78 -5.55 -2.90
CA MET A 26 1.38 -4.72 -4.04
C MET A 26 0.06 -4.06 -3.71
N VAL A 27 -0.07 -2.77 -4.07
CA VAL A 27 -1.35 -2.08 -3.96
C VAL A 27 -2.25 -2.60 -5.07
N VAL A 28 -3.36 -3.22 -4.68
CA VAL A 28 -4.29 -3.81 -5.66
C VAL A 28 -5.56 -2.99 -5.82
N ARG A 29 -5.83 -2.07 -4.89
CA ARG A 29 -7.04 -1.26 -4.97
C ARG A 29 -6.85 0.05 -4.20
N LEU A 30 -7.50 1.09 -4.71
CA LEU A 30 -7.62 2.37 -4.00
C LEU A 30 -9.01 2.46 -3.39
N VAL A 31 -9.08 2.98 -2.15
CA VAL A 31 -10.35 3.26 -1.49
C VAL A 31 -10.59 4.76 -1.57
N GLN A 32 -11.73 5.15 -2.08
CA GLN A 32 -12.06 6.54 -2.33
C GLN A 32 -13.06 7.04 -1.30
N ASP A 33 -13.03 8.36 -1.05
CA ASP A 33 -13.98 9.00 -0.16
C ASP A 33 -15.39 8.87 -0.74
N GLU A 34 -16.37 8.58 0.11
CA GLU A 34 -17.75 8.39 -0.32
C GLU A 34 -18.37 9.69 -0.82
N ILE A 35 -17.97 10.82 -0.25
CA ILE A 35 -18.53 12.11 -0.60
C ILE A 35 -17.82 12.70 -1.81
N ASP A 36 -16.49 12.58 -1.85
CA ASP A 36 -15.69 13.03 -2.99
C ASP A 36 -14.84 11.89 -3.51
N PRO A 37 -15.30 11.17 -4.55
CA PRO A 37 -14.57 10.02 -5.07
C PRO A 37 -13.19 10.36 -5.67
N GLN A 38 -12.88 11.63 -5.85
CA GLN A 38 -11.55 12.02 -6.34
C GLN A 38 -10.51 11.96 -5.23
N ILE A 39 -10.95 11.90 -3.97
CA ILE A 39 -10.05 11.80 -2.82
C ILE A 39 -9.83 10.34 -2.49
N VAL A 40 -8.57 9.92 -2.53
CA VAL A 40 -8.18 8.58 -2.11
C VAL A 40 -7.85 8.64 -0.63
N THR A 41 -8.51 7.79 0.17
CA THR A 41 -8.30 7.75 1.61
C THR A 41 -7.42 6.59 2.03
N GLU A 42 -7.62 5.43 1.42
CA GLU A 42 -6.92 4.21 1.81
C GLU A 42 -6.47 3.44 0.58
N VAL A 43 -5.58 2.50 0.81
CA VAL A 43 -5.14 1.55 -0.22
C VAL A 43 -5.25 0.14 0.34
N THR A 44 -5.55 -0.80 -0.52
CA THR A 44 -5.56 -2.21 -0.14
C THR A 44 -4.31 -2.85 -0.71
N LEU A 45 -3.52 -3.45 0.19
CA LEU A 45 -2.31 -4.17 -0.16
C LEU A 45 -2.57 -5.66 -0.19
N GLU A 46 -1.99 -6.33 -1.16
CA GLU A 46 -2.00 -7.79 -1.22
C GLU A 46 -0.59 -8.28 -0.98
N ALA A 47 -0.43 -9.15 0.02
CA ALA A 47 0.85 -9.80 0.27
C ALA A 47 1.11 -10.80 -0.85
N VAL A 48 2.26 -10.68 -1.49
CA VAL A 48 2.59 -11.53 -2.64
C VAL A 48 2.64 -13.01 -2.23
N PHE A 49 3.20 -13.27 -1.06
CA PHE A 49 3.38 -14.65 -0.59
C PHE A 49 2.07 -15.34 -0.24
N SER A 50 1.24 -14.69 0.57
CA SER A 50 0.05 -15.32 1.16
C SER A 50 -1.24 -14.96 0.46
N LYS A 51 -1.22 -13.93 -0.37
CA LYS A 51 -2.39 -13.34 -1.02
C LYS A 51 -3.36 -12.70 -0.04
N ARG A 52 -2.94 -12.49 1.20
CA ARG A 52 -3.77 -11.79 2.18
C ARG A 52 -3.83 -10.32 1.87
N HIS A 53 -4.98 -9.72 2.15
CA HIS A 53 -5.20 -8.29 1.92
C HIS A 53 -5.21 -7.55 3.25
N GLN A 54 -4.70 -6.32 3.23
CA GLN A 54 -4.87 -5.39 4.34
C GLN A 54 -5.10 -4.01 3.77
N THR A 55 -5.92 -3.22 4.45
CA THR A 55 -6.26 -1.88 4.01
C THR A 55 -5.69 -0.90 5.03
N LEU A 56 -5.01 0.14 4.53
CA LEU A 56 -4.43 1.15 5.40
C LEU A 56 -4.50 2.51 4.72
N HIS A 57 -4.32 3.58 5.52
CA HIS A 57 -4.32 4.93 4.96
C HIS A 57 -3.14 5.06 4.00
N TRP A 58 -3.37 5.65 2.84
CA TRP A 58 -2.33 5.69 1.81
C TRP A 58 -1.05 6.41 2.26
N ARG A 59 -1.17 7.38 3.18
CA ARG A 59 0.00 8.10 3.70
C ARG A 59 0.89 7.22 4.57
N ASP A 60 0.36 6.14 5.12
CA ASP A 60 1.16 5.22 5.92
C ASP A 60 2.27 4.57 5.10
N LEU A 61 2.09 4.49 3.79
CA LEU A 61 3.15 3.99 2.91
C LEU A 61 4.36 4.91 2.85
N SER A 62 4.21 6.17 3.24
CA SER A 62 5.34 7.10 3.28
C SER A 62 6.17 6.96 4.55
N ASN A 63 5.74 6.12 5.49
CA ASN A 63 6.48 5.88 6.72
C ASN A 63 7.68 4.97 6.44
N LYS A 64 8.84 5.58 6.33
CA LYS A 64 10.06 4.88 5.94
C LYS A 64 10.61 3.93 7.01
N THR A 65 10.02 3.96 8.21
CA THR A 65 10.40 3.00 9.26
C THR A 65 9.63 1.69 9.11
N ILE A 66 8.56 1.69 8.32
CA ILE A 66 7.69 0.52 8.12
C ILE A 66 7.77 0.00 6.70
N TRP A 67 7.81 0.89 5.71
CA TRP A 67 7.73 0.54 4.30
C TRP A 67 8.92 1.04 3.50
N LYS A 68 9.32 0.23 2.53
CA LYS A 68 10.33 0.59 1.54
C LYS A 68 9.68 0.47 0.16
N THR A 69 9.92 1.46 -0.69
CA THR A 69 9.39 1.42 -2.06
C THR A 69 10.07 0.32 -2.86
N GLY A 70 9.31 -0.24 -3.80
CA GLY A 70 9.78 -1.35 -4.60
C GLY A 70 9.68 -2.65 -3.82
N GLY A 71 9.92 -3.72 -4.50
CA GLY A 71 9.86 -5.01 -3.85
C GLY A 71 9.96 -6.10 -4.88
N HIS A 72 10.45 -7.16 -4.52
CA HIS A 72 10.51 -8.42 -5.26
C HIS A 72 11.26 -9.42 -4.51
#